data_b7f13c0907e7af407bc949bb047c1c81
#
_entry.id   b7f13c0907e7af407bc949bb047c1c81
#
_cell.length_a   1.000
_cell.length_b   1.000
_cell.length_c   1.000
_cell.angle_alpha   90.00
_cell.angle_beta   90.00
_cell.angle_gamma   90.00
#
_symmetry.space_group_name_H-M   'P 1'
#
loop_
_entity.id
_entity.type
_entity.pdbx_description
1 polymer ?
#
loop_
_entity_poly.entity_id
_entity_poly.type
_entity_poly.pdbx_seq_one_letter_code
_entity_poly.pdbx_strand_id
1 'polypeptide(L)'
;IEKKQLKKYIDINVTGNDELLQNALEEKADDRLKNIVATIQDEQNKIIRAKINSPLIVQGVAGSGKTTIALHRIAYLIYNYEKEFKPEEFMIIAPTKFFLNYISNILPDLGVNNVKQCTFEDFAYDVIGKKLKISDSNEKLVIIVNKEFDDINKGKIDIMIKEAKYKSSIKFKKIVDDYLLQIENNYIPKNDFYFKDYEIMSYNNINKLFKETYKMYNYNDRIKEIEKNLISELKKKSLLIIDDIRKKRSKELQNLTGENRIKVFDKYEKIIKLLEKDYKKIVKQYLNQISKKDCIQYYKEFIDGYLQNSDEVMIYLKKNTSNNLQKNEISFEDLAPIMYIQYKIFGIKEKCKIKHVVVDEAQDYGEFQFDILKQILNSNSMTILGDIAQGVHYYRGIENWKKFIDVEFKNVKTVYTTLNKTY
;
A
#
# COMPACT_ATOMS: atom_id res chain seq x y z
N ILE A 1 48.86 -24.10 -16.81
CA ILE A 1 49.19 -24.88 -18.01
C ILE A 1 49.86 -26.18 -17.57
N GLU A 2 49.28 -27.32 -17.84
CA GLU A 2 49.88 -28.62 -17.64
C GLU A 2 50.04 -29.34 -18.98
N LYS A 3 51.20 -29.90 -19.24
CA LYS A 3 51.54 -30.66 -20.48
C LYS A 3 51.20 -29.88 -21.77
N LYS A 4 51.48 -28.54 -21.80
CA LYS A 4 51.19 -27.64 -22.93
C LYS A 4 49.69 -27.41 -23.22
N GLN A 5 48.77 -27.79 -22.36
CA GLN A 5 47.35 -27.50 -22.51
C GLN A 5 46.90 -26.43 -21.49
N LEU A 6 46.15 -25.41 -21.97
CA LEU A 6 45.56 -24.40 -21.12
C LEU A 6 44.37 -25.04 -20.36
N LYS A 7 44.50 -25.18 -19.04
CA LYS A 7 43.42 -25.80 -18.23
C LYS A 7 42.43 -24.80 -17.68
N LYS A 8 42.84 -23.57 -17.43
CA LYS A 8 41.96 -22.51 -16.92
C LYS A 8 42.52 -21.16 -17.34
N TYR A 9 41.66 -20.27 -17.79
CA TYR A 9 41.94 -18.87 -18.08
C TYR A 9 41.03 -18.01 -17.20
N ILE A 10 41.60 -17.04 -16.51
CA ILE A 10 40.86 -16.07 -15.69
C ILE A 10 41.24 -14.68 -16.21
N ASP A 11 40.27 -13.93 -16.68
CA ASP A 11 40.47 -12.55 -17.08
C ASP A 11 40.55 -11.66 -15.84
N ILE A 12 41.67 -10.96 -15.68
CA ILE A 12 41.95 -10.13 -14.48
C ILE A 12 41.06 -8.88 -14.41
N ASN A 13 40.36 -8.54 -15.49
CA ASN A 13 39.43 -7.41 -15.53
C ASN A 13 38.01 -7.76 -15.06
N VAL A 14 37.75 -9.01 -14.68
CA VAL A 14 36.48 -9.45 -14.13
C VAL A 14 36.68 -9.64 -12.62
N THR A 15 36.15 -8.73 -11.82
CA THR A 15 36.18 -8.83 -10.36
C THR A 15 35.19 -9.89 -9.84
N GLY A 16 35.48 -11.12 -10.19
CA GLY A 16 34.73 -12.29 -9.73
C GLY A 16 35.34 -12.97 -8.49
N ASN A 17 35.95 -12.23 -7.57
CA ASN A 17 36.64 -12.79 -6.40
C ASN A 17 35.76 -12.96 -5.16
N ASP A 18 34.52 -13.32 -5.32
CA ASP A 18 33.72 -13.77 -4.18
C ASP A 18 33.52 -15.28 -4.27
N GLU A 19 34.39 -16.01 -3.56
CA GLU A 19 34.31 -17.46 -3.46
C GLU A 19 32.94 -17.95 -2.98
N LEU A 20 32.23 -17.17 -2.15
CA LEU A 20 30.90 -17.51 -1.66
C LEU A 20 29.83 -17.43 -2.78
N LEU A 21 29.90 -16.39 -3.65
CA LEU A 21 28.97 -16.27 -4.76
C LEU A 21 29.30 -17.31 -5.84
N GLN A 22 30.59 -17.52 -6.13
CA GLN A 22 31.03 -18.56 -7.06
C GLN A 22 30.64 -19.96 -6.57
N ASN A 23 30.88 -20.28 -5.30
CA ASN A 23 30.53 -21.59 -4.74
C ASN A 23 29.01 -21.80 -4.67
N ALA A 24 28.24 -20.79 -4.27
CA ALA A 24 26.77 -20.88 -4.25
C ALA A 24 26.15 -21.03 -5.64
N LEU A 25 26.79 -20.47 -6.67
CA LEU A 25 26.37 -20.56 -8.06
C LEU A 25 26.96 -21.83 -8.74
N GLU A 26 28.15 -22.29 -8.34
CA GLU A 26 28.77 -23.52 -8.85
C GLU A 26 28.08 -24.80 -8.34
N GLU A 27 27.52 -24.78 -7.13
CA GLU A 27 26.82 -25.96 -6.56
C GLU A 27 25.44 -26.21 -7.14
N LYS A 28 24.79 -25.19 -7.76
CA LYS A 28 23.40 -25.27 -8.22
C LYS A 28 23.15 -24.80 -9.66
N ALA A 29 24.16 -24.43 -10.41
CA ALA A 29 23.95 -23.71 -11.66
C ALA A 29 24.50 -24.41 -12.89
N ASP A 30 23.65 -24.45 -13.89
CA ASP A 30 23.92 -24.81 -15.28
C ASP A 30 24.98 -23.88 -15.91
N ASP A 31 25.68 -24.34 -16.94
CA ASP A 31 26.77 -23.59 -17.63
C ASP A 31 26.37 -22.17 -18.11
N ARG A 32 25.08 -21.91 -18.27
CA ARG A 32 24.54 -20.56 -18.58
C ARG A 32 24.80 -19.54 -17.48
N LEU A 33 24.66 -19.91 -16.22
CA LEU A 33 24.89 -19.01 -15.07
C LEU A 33 26.37 -18.65 -14.91
N LYS A 34 27.26 -19.61 -15.19
CA LYS A 34 28.70 -19.34 -15.17
C LYS A 34 29.11 -18.27 -16.19
N ASN A 35 28.50 -18.27 -17.37
CA ASN A 35 28.75 -17.27 -18.39
C ASN A 35 28.20 -15.88 -18.01
N ILE A 36 27.03 -15.82 -17.37
CA ILE A 36 26.43 -14.56 -16.91
C ILE A 36 27.25 -13.92 -15.78
N VAL A 37 27.70 -14.70 -14.79
CA VAL A 37 28.55 -14.20 -13.70
C VAL A 37 29.92 -13.72 -14.21
N ALA A 38 30.47 -14.36 -15.22
CA ALA A 38 31.76 -13.95 -15.84
C ALA A 38 31.66 -12.60 -16.59
N THR A 39 30.45 -12.16 -16.98
CA THR A 39 30.22 -10.92 -17.73
C THR A 39 29.76 -9.76 -16.86
N ILE A 40 29.46 -9.95 -15.59
CA ILE A 40 29.04 -8.87 -14.68
C ILE A 40 30.23 -7.93 -14.40
N GLN A 41 30.06 -6.67 -14.77
CA GLN A 41 31.07 -5.61 -14.56
C GLN A 41 31.09 -5.15 -13.09
N ASP A 42 32.18 -4.52 -12.64
CA ASP A 42 32.36 -3.97 -11.30
C ASP A 42 31.22 -3.06 -10.84
N GLU A 43 30.72 -2.22 -11.74
CA GLU A 43 29.58 -1.32 -11.45
C GLU A 43 28.31 -2.09 -11.12
N GLN A 44 28.05 -3.16 -11.87
CA GLN A 44 26.89 -4.03 -11.67
C GLN A 44 27.00 -4.81 -10.37
N ASN A 45 28.21 -5.31 -10.04
CA ASN A 45 28.46 -6.00 -8.77
C ASN A 45 28.20 -5.10 -7.56
N LYS A 46 28.62 -3.83 -7.59
CA LYS A 46 28.32 -2.86 -6.51
C LYS A 46 26.82 -2.68 -6.29
N ILE A 47 26.04 -2.66 -7.37
CA ILE A 47 24.58 -2.54 -7.32
C ILE A 47 23.97 -3.80 -6.74
N ILE A 48 24.37 -4.98 -7.21
CA ILE A 48 23.86 -6.28 -6.75
C ILE A 48 24.07 -6.43 -5.24
N ARG A 49 25.25 -6.04 -4.73
CA ARG A 49 25.66 -6.20 -3.32
C ARG A 49 25.30 -5.02 -2.42
N ALA A 50 24.66 -3.98 -2.93
CA ALA A 50 24.26 -2.85 -2.09
C ALA A 50 23.32 -3.32 -0.96
N LYS A 51 23.47 -2.72 0.25
CA LYS A 51 22.70 -3.13 1.45
C LYS A 51 21.21 -3.09 1.22
N ILE A 52 20.48 -4.04 1.80
CA ILE A 52 19.02 -4.16 1.68
C ILE A 52 18.27 -3.04 2.43
N ASN A 53 18.83 -2.54 3.54
CA ASN A 53 18.14 -1.59 4.42
C ASN A 53 18.17 -0.12 3.94
N SER A 54 18.69 0.13 2.74
CA SER A 54 18.76 1.47 2.13
C SER A 54 18.06 1.46 0.78
N PRO A 55 17.33 2.52 0.43
CA PRO A 55 16.82 2.64 -0.93
C PRO A 55 18.00 2.72 -1.91
N LEU A 56 17.91 1.95 -2.98
CA LEU A 56 18.86 1.94 -4.07
C LEU A 56 18.17 2.42 -5.33
N ILE A 57 18.67 3.49 -5.93
CA ILE A 57 18.18 4.04 -7.19
C ILE A 57 19.25 3.86 -8.26
N VAL A 58 18.88 3.24 -9.35
CA VAL A 58 19.74 2.95 -10.49
C VAL A 58 19.20 3.64 -11.74
N GLN A 59 19.88 4.69 -12.16
CA GLN A 59 19.66 5.28 -13.48
C GLN A 59 20.50 4.53 -14.50
N GLY A 60 19.88 3.94 -15.52
CA GLY A 60 20.62 3.23 -16.56
C GLY A 60 20.03 3.50 -17.94
N VAL A 61 20.89 3.72 -18.93
CA VAL A 61 20.47 3.89 -20.32
C VAL A 61 19.87 2.60 -20.91
N ALA A 62 19.22 2.69 -22.08
CA ALA A 62 18.72 1.52 -22.81
C ALA A 62 19.86 0.50 -23.01
N GLY A 63 19.58 -0.78 -22.81
CA GLY A 63 20.57 -1.84 -22.99
C GLY A 63 21.66 -1.93 -21.93
N SER A 64 21.61 -1.14 -20.85
CA SER A 64 22.60 -1.21 -19.75
C SER A 64 22.42 -2.42 -18.81
N GLY A 65 21.45 -3.29 -19.06
CA GLY A 65 21.20 -4.49 -18.28
C GLY A 65 20.50 -4.24 -16.94
N LYS A 66 19.78 -3.12 -16.77
CA LYS A 66 19.04 -2.78 -15.52
C LYS A 66 18.24 -3.96 -14.96
N THR A 67 17.41 -4.55 -15.79
CA THR A 67 16.54 -5.68 -15.37
C THR A 67 17.35 -6.91 -14.99
N THR A 68 18.38 -7.25 -15.75
CA THR A 68 19.27 -8.37 -15.41
C THR A 68 19.92 -8.16 -14.04
N ILE A 69 20.43 -6.96 -13.78
CA ILE A 69 21.02 -6.57 -12.49
C ILE A 69 19.97 -6.68 -11.37
N ALA A 70 18.73 -6.25 -11.62
CA ALA A 70 17.65 -6.37 -10.65
C ALA A 70 17.39 -7.82 -10.23
N LEU A 71 17.34 -8.74 -11.19
CA LEU A 71 17.12 -10.17 -10.95
C LEU A 71 18.28 -10.80 -10.19
N HIS A 72 19.52 -10.52 -10.58
CA HIS A 72 20.70 -10.97 -9.84
C HIS A 72 20.76 -10.41 -8.42
N ARG A 73 20.36 -9.13 -8.24
CA ARG A 73 20.27 -8.52 -6.92
C ARG A 73 19.25 -9.23 -6.03
N ILE A 74 18.07 -9.55 -6.57
CA ILE A 74 17.06 -10.29 -5.81
C ILE A 74 17.61 -11.65 -5.38
N ALA A 75 18.22 -12.40 -6.29
CA ALA A 75 18.85 -13.68 -5.97
C ALA A 75 19.91 -13.50 -4.87
N TYR A 76 20.81 -12.53 -5.02
CA TYR A 76 21.82 -12.19 -4.02
C TYR A 76 21.21 -11.87 -2.65
N LEU A 77 20.18 -11.03 -2.61
CA LEU A 77 19.54 -10.63 -1.36
C LEU A 77 18.84 -11.81 -0.68
N ILE A 78 18.13 -12.65 -1.43
CA ILE A 78 17.46 -13.83 -0.88
C ILE A 78 18.49 -14.80 -0.28
N TYR A 79 19.58 -15.06 -0.97
CA TYR A 79 20.67 -15.92 -0.45
C TYR A 79 21.32 -15.35 0.80
N ASN A 80 21.69 -14.07 0.79
CA ASN A 80 22.41 -13.46 1.91
C ASN A 80 21.53 -13.23 3.15
N TYR A 81 20.24 -13.10 2.97
CA TYR A 81 19.28 -12.81 4.04
C TYR A 81 18.26 -13.93 4.24
N GLU A 82 18.56 -15.18 3.81
CA GLU A 82 17.64 -16.32 3.90
C GLU A 82 17.13 -16.62 5.32
N LYS A 83 17.93 -16.27 6.36
CA LYS A 83 17.56 -16.40 7.77
C LYS A 83 16.58 -15.31 8.25
N GLU A 84 16.51 -14.17 7.56
CA GLU A 84 15.75 -13.00 7.95
C GLU A 84 14.51 -12.79 7.07
N PHE A 85 14.60 -13.18 5.79
CA PHE A 85 13.57 -12.93 4.78
C PHE A 85 13.26 -14.18 3.98
N LYS A 86 11.96 -14.42 3.76
CA LYS A 86 11.49 -15.47 2.85
C LYS A 86 11.36 -14.92 1.43
N PRO A 87 11.49 -15.76 0.37
CA PRO A 87 11.29 -15.30 -1.01
C PRO A 87 9.96 -14.62 -1.26
N GLU A 88 8.87 -15.07 -0.59
CA GLU A 88 7.53 -14.50 -0.71
C GLU A 88 7.40 -13.07 -0.15
N GLU A 89 8.38 -12.62 0.65
CA GLU A 89 8.44 -11.27 1.20
C GLU A 89 9.16 -10.29 0.26
N PHE A 90 9.66 -10.78 -0.88
CA PHE A 90 10.19 -9.98 -1.97
C PHE A 90 9.14 -9.80 -3.07
N MET A 91 9.12 -8.62 -3.68
CA MET A 91 8.21 -8.31 -4.77
C MET A 91 8.94 -7.61 -5.91
N ILE A 92 8.60 -7.98 -7.13
CA ILE A 92 9.01 -7.27 -8.35
C ILE A 92 7.77 -6.60 -8.94
N ILE A 93 7.85 -5.30 -9.14
CA ILE A 93 6.87 -4.55 -9.91
C ILE A 93 7.47 -4.28 -11.28
N ALA A 94 6.81 -4.81 -12.31
CA ALA A 94 7.20 -4.64 -13.70
C ALA A 94 6.14 -3.82 -14.47
N PRO A 95 6.53 -3.16 -15.57
CA PRO A 95 5.64 -2.28 -16.32
C PRO A 95 4.48 -3.02 -16.99
N THR A 96 4.70 -4.24 -17.45
CA THR A 96 3.71 -5.02 -18.21
C THR A 96 3.71 -6.50 -17.84
N LYS A 97 2.59 -7.19 -18.10
CA LYS A 97 2.49 -8.66 -17.94
C LYS A 97 3.41 -9.44 -18.88
N PHE A 98 3.69 -8.91 -20.07
CA PHE A 98 4.65 -9.51 -20.99
C PHE A 98 6.04 -9.58 -20.37
N PHE A 99 6.44 -8.50 -19.71
CA PHE A 99 7.72 -8.41 -19.02
C PHE A 99 7.79 -9.34 -17.78
N LEU A 100 6.68 -9.51 -17.08
CA LEU A 100 6.60 -10.50 -15.98
C LEU A 100 6.84 -11.93 -16.46
N ASN A 101 6.33 -12.30 -17.62
CA ASN A 101 6.58 -13.63 -18.22
C ASN A 101 8.08 -13.86 -18.49
N TYR A 102 8.79 -12.82 -18.96
CA TYR A 102 10.23 -12.89 -19.13
C TYR A 102 10.97 -13.11 -17.80
N ILE A 103 10.63 -12.34 -16.77
CA ILE A 103 11.22 -12.47 -15.43
C ILE A 103 10.94 -13.86 -14.82
N SER A 104 9.72 -14.37 -14.98
CA SER A 104 9.30 -15.67 -14.45
C SER A 104 10.12 -16.84 -14.99
N ASN A 105 10.69 -16.71 -16.18
CA ASN A 105 11.54 -17.72 -16.78
C ASN A 105 12.99 -17.63 -16.30
N ILE A 106 13.47 -16.46 -15.88
CA ILE A 106 14.87 -16.26 -15.48
C ILE A 106 15.09 -16.52 -13.98
N LEU A 107 14.14 -16.14 -13.13
CA LEU A 107 14.32 -16.30 -11.67
C LEU A 107 14.60 -17.75 -11.24
N PRO A 108 13.92 -18.79 -11.79
CA PRO A 108 14.26 -20.18 -11.47
C PRO A 108 15.69 -20.55 -11.86
N ASP A 109 16.21 -20.05 -12.99
CA ASP A 109 17.58 -20.26 -13.44
C ASP A 109 18.61 -19.67 -12.44
N LEU A 110 18.21 -18.62 -11.71
CA LEU A 110 18.99 -18.02 -10.63
C LEU A 110 18.77 -18.72 -9.27
N GLY A 111 18.07 -19.86 -9.25
CA GLY A 111 17.78 -20.64 -8.03
C GLY A 111 16.73 -19.98 -7.13
N VAL A 112 15.96 -19.01 -7.63
CA VAL A 112 14.99 -18.24 -6.85
C VAL A 112 13.58 -18.60 -7.26
N ASN A 113 12.79 -19.11 -6.33
CA ASN A 113 11.39 -19.42 -6.52
C ASN A 113 10.52 -18.59 -5.56
N ASN A 114 9.24 -18.48 -5.87
CA ASN A 114 8.21 -17.87 -5.00
C ASN A 114 8.35 -16.36 -4.73
N VAL A 115 9.15 -15.63 -5.50
CA VAL A 115 9.14 -14.16 -5.46
C VAL A 115 7.85 -13.65 -6.08
N LYS A 116 7.17 -12.73 -5.39
CA LYS A 116 5.95 -12.13 -5.90
C LYS A 116 6.27 -11.24 -7.11
N GLN A 117 5.60 -11.47 -8.23
CA GLN A 117 5.77 -10.73 -9.46
C GLN A 117 4.41 -10.18 -9.90
N CYS A 118 4.31 -8.87 -10.11
CA CYS A 118 3.05 -8.24 -10.48
C CYS A 118 3.28 -6.89 -11.20
N THR A 119 2.28 -6.40 -11.89
CA THR A 119 2.20 -4.98 -12.27
C THR A 119 1.77 -4.15 -11.06
N PHE A 120 1.95 -2.83 -11.14
CA PHE A 120 1.44 -1.93 -10.09
C PHE A 120 -0.09 -2.03 -9.96
N GLU A 121 -0.79 -2.21 -11.07
CA GLU A 121 -2.25 -2.43 -11.09
C GLU A 121 -2.66 -3.69 -10.36
N ASP A 122 -1.99 -4.82 -10.63
CA ASP A 122 -2.27 -6.09 -9.97
C ASP A 122 -2.01 -5.99 -8.45
N PHE A 123 -0.94 -5.29 -8.07
CA PHE A 123 -0.66 -5.03 -6.66
C PHE A 123 -1.72 -4.13 -6.00
N ALA A 124 -2.16 -3.09 -6.71
CA ALA A 124 -3.24 -2.23 -6.24
C ALA A 124 -4.55 -3.02 -6.03
N TYR A 125 -4.90 -3.93 -6.93
CA TYR A 125 -6.07 -4.81 -6.76
C TYR A 125 -5.94 -5.72 -5.53
N ASP A 126 -4.75 -6.23 -5.27
CA ASP A 126 -4.49 -7.04 -4.07
C ASP A 126 -4.69 -6.23 -2.79
N VAL A 127 -4.19 -5.00 -2.75
CA VAL A 127 -4.29 -4.08 -1.60
C VAL A 127 -5.74 -3.64 -1.39
N ILE A 128 -6.40 -3.19 -2.44
CA ILE A 128 -7.80 -2.72 -2.41
C ILE A 128 -8.75 -3.89 -2.13
N GLY A 129 -8.39 -5.11 -2.55
CA GLY A 129 -9.19 -6.31 -2.38
C GLY A 129 -10.33 -6.45 -3.40
N LYS A 130 -10.35 -5.63 -4.44
CA LYS A 130 -11.37 -5.56 -5.49
C LYS A 130 -10.73 -5.20 -6.82
N LYS A 131 -11.13 -5.86 -7.89
CA LYS A 131 -10.76 -5.45 -9.25
C LYS A 131 -11.59 -4.22 -9.66
N LEU A 132 -10.90 -3.24 -10.23
CA LEU A 132 -11.48 -2.02 -10.75
C LEU A 132 -11.28 -1.96 -12.25
N LYS A 133 -12.19 -1.33 -12.97
CA LYS A 133 -11.99 -1.08 -14.39
C LYS A 133 -11.10 0.15 -14.52
N ILE A 134 -9.89 -0.04 -15.01
CA ILE A 134 -8.94 1.06 -15.26
C ILE A 134 -9.13 1.52 -16.71
N SER A 135 -9.24 2.83 -16.91
CA SER A 135 -9.23 3.43 -18.25
C SER A 135 -7.89 3.17 -18.93
N ASP A 136 -7.93 2.89 -20.24
CA ASP A 136 -6.72 2.53 -20.98
C ASP A 136 -5.69 3.68 -20.98
N SER A 137 -4.55 3.42 -20.35
CA SER A 137 -3.43 4.36 -20.34
C SER A 137 -2.83 4.61 -21.73
N ASN A 138 -2.99 3.65 -22.66
CA ASN A 138 -2.50 3.81 -24.03
C ASN A 138 -3.37 4.80 -24.83
N GLU A 139 -4.70 4.78 -24.65
CA GLU A 139 -5.58 5.79 -25.27
C GLU A 139 -5.19 7.20 -24.81
N LYS A 140 -4.96 7.37 -23.50
CA LYS A 140 -4.50 8.64 -22.93
C LYS A 140 -3.14 9.05 -23.50
N LEU A 141 -2.21 8.12 -23.64
CA LEU A 141 -0.89 8.35 -24.22
C LEU A 141 -0.98 8.78 -25.68
N VAL A 142 -1.80 8.11 -26.50
CA VAL A 142 -2.02 8.47 -27.92
C VAL A 142 -2.55 9.89 -28.03
N ILE A 143 -3.50 10.30 -27.21
CA ILE A 143 -4.01 11.68 -27.18
C ILE A 143 -2.90 12.67 -26.84
N ILE A 144 -2.05 12.36 -25.87
CA ILE A 144 -0.97 13.24 -25.42
C ILE A 144 0.12 13.37 -26.50
N VAL A 145 0.52 12.27 -27.14
CA VAL A 145 1.54 12.27 -28.19
C VAL A 145 1.07 13.04 -29.43
N ASN A 146 -0.21 12.93 -29.77
CA ASN A 146 -0.78 13.65 -30.92
C ASN A 146 -1.01 15.16 -30.65
N LYS A 147 -0.65 15.67 -29.47
CA LYS A 147 -0.80 17.08 -29.11
C LYS A 147 -0.19 18.06 -30.10
N GLU A 148 0.96 17.70 -30.68
CA GLU A 148 1.68 18.56 -31.63
C GLU A 148 0.94 18.73 -32.99
N PHE A 149 0.04 17.80 -33.28
CA PHE A 149 -0.77 17.77 -34.52
C PHE A 149 -2.20 18.28 -34.32
N ASP A 150 -2.59 18.63 -33.10
CA ASP A 150 -3.96 19.03 -32.75
C ASP A 150 -3.96 20.38 -32.03
N ASP A 151 -3.81 21.46 -32.80
CA ASP A 151 -3.81 22.83 -32.25
C ASP A 151 -5.12 23.21 -31.54
N ILE A 152 -6.25 22.59 -31.92
CA ILE A 152 -7.57 22.90 -31.39
C ILE A 152 -7.70 22.38 -29.94
N ASN A 153 -7.11 21.23 -29.63
CA ASN A 153 -7.22 20.57 -28.32
C ASN A 153 -5.99 20.75 -27.41
N LYS A 154 -4.98 21.48 -27.87
CA LYS A 154 -3.70 21.65 -27.15
C LYS A 154 -3.85 22.08 -25.70
N GLY A 155 -4.69 23.09 -25.44
CA GLY A 155 -4.97 23.56 -24.07
C GLY A 155 -5.63 22.48 -23.19
N LYS A 156 -6.56 21.71 -23.75
CA LYS A 156 -7.23 20.62 -23.03
C LYS A 156 -6.26 19.47 -22.71
N ILE A 157 -5.34 19.16 -23.62
CA ILE A 157 -4.31 18.15 -23.41
C ILE A 157 -3.33 18.61 -22.33
N ASP A 158 -2.96 19.89 -22.29
CA ASP A 158 -2.11 20.45 -21.23
C ASP A 158 -2.74 20.33 -19.85
N ILE A 159 -4.04 20.59 -19.73
CA ILE A 159 -4.77 20.40 -18.48
C ILE A 159 -4.80 18.93 -18.07
N MET A 160 -4.98 18.00 -19.02
CA MET A 160 -4.97 16.56 -18.78
C MET A 160 -3.60 16.09 -18.28
N ILE A 161 -2.49 16.59 -18.84
CA ILE A 161 -1.14 16.31 -18.37
C ILE A 161 -0.93 16.86 -16.95
N LYS A 162 -1.33 18.09 -16.69
CA LYS A 162 -1.23 18.72 -15.35
C LYS A 162 -2.06 17.96 -14.32
N GLU A 163 -3.26 17.51 -14.67
CA GLU A 163 -4.11 16.67 -13.81
C GLU A 163 -3.40 15.36 -13.42
N ALA A 164 -2.84 14.64 -14.39
CA ALA A 164 -2.15 13.39 -14.15
C ALA A 164 -0.92 13.56 -13.24
N LYS A 165 -0.09 14.57 -13.53
CA LYS A 165 1.06 14.93 -12.68
C LYS A 165 0.64 15.29 -11.26
N TYR A 166 -0.43 16.05 -11.13
CA TYR A 166 -0.92 16.48 -9.83
C TYR A 166 -1.42 15.31 -9.00
N LYS A 167 -2.24 14.41 -9.56
CA LYS A 167 -2.72 13.18 -8.88
C LYS A 167 -1.57 12.25 -8.45
N SER A 168 -0.50 12.20 -9.24
CA SER A 168 0.68 11.36 -8.97
C SER A 168 1.68 11.99 -7.99
N SER A 169 1.43 13.22 -7.50
CA SER A 169 2.35 13.98 -6.67
C SER A 169 2.09 13.85 -5.16
N ILE A 170 3.12 14.14 -4.36
CA ILE A 170 2.98 14.28 -2.89
C ILE A 170 2.09 15.46 -2.50
N LYS A 171 1.92 16.45 -3.37
CA LYS A 171 0.96 17.54 -3.11
C LYS A 171 -0.48 17.02 -3.05
N PHE A 172 -0.85 16.15 -3.95
CA PHE A 172 -2.17 15.51 -3.92
C PHE A 172 -2.35 14.59 -2.71
N LYS A 173 -1.31 13.82 -2.37
CA LYS A 173 -1.31 13.01 -1.14
C LYS A 173 -1.62 13.85 0.10
N LYS A 174 -1.02 15.05 0.24
CA LYS A 174 -1.30 15.93 1.39
C LYS A 174 -2.77 16.30 1.50
N ILE A 175 -3.46 16.56 0.39
CA ILE A 175 -4.90 16.83 0.41
C ILE A 175 -5.69 15.58 0.84
N VAL A 176 -5.24 14.39 0.42
CA VAL A 176 -5.83 13.12 0.89
C VAL A 176 -5.57 12.92 2.39
N ASP A 177 -4.39 13.32 2.91
CA ASP A 177 -4.09 13.29 4.35
C ASP A 177 -5.04 14.19 5.14
N ASP A 178 -5.28 15.43 4.67
CA ASP A 178 -6.19 16.36 5.32
C ASP A 178 -7.63 15.83 5.34
N TYR A 179 -8.06 15.21 4.25
CA TYR A 179 -9.36 14.53 4.18
C TYR A 179 -9.44 13.35 5.15
N LEU A 180 -8.42 12.51 5.22
CA LEU A 180 -8.36 11.40 6.17
C LEU A 180 -8.37 11.88 7.62
N LEU A 181 -7.73 13.00 7.92
CA LEU A 181 -7.79 13.63 9.24
C LEU A 181 -9.23 14.09 9.57
N GLN A 182 -9.95 14.63 8.59
CA GLN A 182 -11.38 14.97 8.77
C GLN A 182 -12.22 13.72 9.03
N ILE A 183 -11.97 12.61 8.32
CA ILE A 183 -12.62 11.32 8.58
C ILE A 183 -12.28 10.86 9.99
N GLU A 184 -11.01 10.87 10.40
CA GLU A 184 -10.57 10.44 11.72
C GLU A 184 -11.31 11.18 12.84
N ASN A 185 -11.50 12.50 12.68
CA ASN A 185 -12.21 13.36 13.62
C ASN A 185 -13.70 13.02 13.77
N ASN A 186 -14.28 12.36 12.77
CA ASN A 186 -15.71 12.03 12.73
C ASN A 186 -15.97 10.52 12.60
N TYR A 187 -14.94 9.66 12.80
CA TYR A 187 -15.04 8.24 12.53
C TYR A 187 -15.90 7.50 13.54
N ILE A 188 -15.78 7.84 14.82
CA ILE A 188 -16.55 7.23 15.90
C ILE A 188 -17.83 8.03 16.18
N PRO A 189 -18.90 7.39 16.70
CA PRO A 189 -20.12 8.08 17.10
C PRO A 189 -19.83 9.15 18.16
N LYS A 190 -20.41 10.36 17.98
CA LYS A 190 -20.18 11.51 18.88
C LYS A 190 -21.13 11.50 20.08
N ASN A 191 -21.43 10.32 20.62
CA ASN A 191 -22.28 10.11 21.78
C ASN A 191 -21.62 9.11 22.73
N ASP A 192 -21.94 9.24 24.01
CA ASP A 192 -21.50 8.30 25.01
C ASP A 192 -22.08 6.92 24.76
N PHE A 193 -21.39 5.89 25.21
CA PHE A 193 -21.88 4.51 25.14
C PHE A 193 -22.73 4.19 26.37
N TYR A 194 -24.03 4.01 26.16
CA TYR A 194 -24.99 3.65 27.18
C TYR A 194 -25.50 2.22 27.01
N PHE A 195 -25.76 1.55 28.12
CA PHE A 195 -26.67 0.43 28.20
C PHE A 195 -27.94 0.88 28.91
N LYS A 196 -29.04 1.11 28.16
CA LYS A 196 -30.25 1.76 28.67
C LYS A 196 -29.90 3.14 29.26
N ASP A 197 -30.20 3.35 30.54
CA ASP A 197 -29.95 4.60 31.23
C ASP A 197 -28.56 4.65 31.90
N TYR A 198 -27.76 3.59 31.78
CA TYR A 198 -26.45 3.46 32.44
C TYR A 198 -25.32 3.82 31.49
N GLU A 199 -24.58 4.86 31.83
CA GLU A 199 -23.36 5.21 31.11
C GLU A 199 -22.27 4.16 31.31
N ILE A 200 -21.81 3.56 30.23
CA ILE A 200 -20.71 2.60 30.26
C ILE A 200 -19.37 3.29 30.00
N MET A 201 -19.31 4.14 28.99
CA MET A 201 -18.11 4.90 28.68
C MET A 201 -18.46 6.20 27.96
N SER A 202 -17.87 7.32 28.37
CA SER A 202 -18.07 8.61 27.73
C SER A 202 -17.41 8.66 26.35
N TYR A 203 -17.97 9.48 25.45
CA TYR A 203 -17.39 9.76 24.15
C TYR A 203 -15.93 10.20 24.23
N ASN A 204 -15.62 11.08 25.19
CA ASN A 204 -14.24 11.55 25.38
C ASN A 204 -13.24 10.42 25.61
N ASN A 205 -13.61 9.44 26.41
CA ASN A 205 -12.76 8.27 26.67
C ASN A 205 -12.64 7.39 25.42
N ILE A 206 -13.73 7.14 24.70
CA ILE A 206 -13.72 6.37 23.46
C ILE A 206 -12.87 7.10 22.40
N ASN A 207 -13.01 8.40 22.27
CA ASN A 207 -12.24 9.23 21.33
C ASN A 207 -10.74 9.24 21.67
N LYS A 208 -10.39 9.28 22.98
CA LYS A 208 -9.00 9.16 23.44
C LYS A 208 -8.41 7.80 23.08
N LEU A 209 -9.16 6.71 23.28
CA LEU A 209 -8.73 5.37 22.85
C LEU A 209 -8.46 5.36 21.34
N PHE A 210 -9.37 5.92 20.53
CA PHE A 210 -9.24 5.92 19.07
C PHE A 210 -8.06 6.76 18.57
N LYS A 211 -7.90 8.00 19.07
CA LYS A 211 -6.92 8.95 18.54
C LYS A 211 -5.53 8.85 19.17
N GLU A 212 -5.44 8.42 20.41
CA GLU A 212 -4.18 8.42 21.14
C GLU A 212 -3.69 7.00 21.41
N THR A 213 -4.49 6.17 22.11
CA THR A 213 -4.05 4.85 22.59
C THR A 213 -3.79 3.89 21.42
N TYR A 214 -4.71 3.85 20.44
CA TYR A 214 -4.63 2.94 19.31
C TYR A 214 -4.16 3.59 18.01
N LYS A 215 -3.56 4.77 18.09
CA LYS A 215 -3.08 5.56 16.93
C LYS A 215 -2.20 4.79 15.95
N MET A 216 -1.48 3.78 16.43
CA MET A 216 -0.56 2.95 15.61
C MET A 216 -1.29 2.02 14.63
N TYR A 217 -2.58 1.76 14.85
CA TYR A 217 -3.38 0.88 13.99
C TYR A 217 -4.14 1.68 12.92
N ASN A 218 -4.56 1.00 11.83
CA ASN A 218 -5.56 1.54 10.92
C ASN A 218 -6.91 1.72 11.62
N TYR A 219 -7.81 2.51 11.05
CA TYR A 219 -9.06 2.88 11.76
C TYR A 219 -9.93 1.67 12.12
N ASN A 220 -10.06 0.69 11.24
CA ASN A 220 -10.84 -0.51 11.52
C ASN A 220 -10.25 -1.35 12.66
N ASP A 221 -8.93 -1.48 12.73
CA ASP A 221 -8.31 -2.23 13.82
C ASP A 221 -8.39 -1.46 15.14
N ARG A 222 -8.35 -0.12 15.11
CA ARG A 222 -8.67 0.70 16.32
C ARG A 222 -10.06 0.39 16.83
N ILE A 223 -11.05 0.27 15.94
CA ILE A 223 -12.44 -0.06 16.33
C ILE A 223 -12.54 -1.47 16.94
N LYS A 224 -11.80 -2.46 16.41
CA LYS A 224 -11.76 -3.80 17.01
C LYS A 224 -11.20 -3.79 18.44
N GLU A 225 -10.16 -2.98 18.70
CA GLU A 225 -9.61 -2.84 20.04
C GLU A 225 -10.57 -2.07 20.97
N ILE A 226 -11.24 -1.04 20.48
CA ILE A 226 -12.30 -0.33 21.20
C ILE A 226 -13.45 -1.27 21.54
N GLU A 227 -13.89 -2.12 20.60
CA GLU A 227 -14.92 -3.15 20.86
C GLU A 227 -14.56 -4.03 22.06
N LYS A 228 -13.31 -4.50 22.12
CA LYS A 228 -12.81 -5.30 23.26
C LYS A 228 -12.87 -4.52 24.57
N ASN A 229 -12.47 -3.24 24.54
CA ASN A 229 -12.52 -2.36 25.71
C ASN A 229 -13.96 -2.12 26.19
N LEU A 230 -14.87 -1.78 25.27
CA LEU A 230 -16.27 -1.55 25.61
C LEU A 230 -16.94 -2.81 26.22
N ILE A 231 -16.63 -3.99 25.68
CA ILE A 231 -17.09 -5.28 26.25
C ILE A 231 -16.53 -5.46 27.66
N SER A 232 -15.26 -5.16 27.89
CA SER A 232 -14.62 -5.28 29.20
C SER A 232 -15.25 -4.34 30.23
N GLU A 233 -15.46 -3.07 29.87
CA GLU A 233 -16.10 -2.08 30.75
C GLU A 233 -17.57 -2.43 31.05
N LEU A 234 -18.31 -2.89 30.04
CA LEU A 234 -19.68 -3.34 30.24
C LEU A 234 -19.75 -4.54 31.18
N LYS A 235 -18.81 -5.51 31.07
CA LYS A 235 -18.72 -6.64 32.02
C LYS A 235 -18.42 -6.18 33.42
N LYS A 236 -17.48 -5.26 33.64
CA LYS A 236 -17.14 -4.74 34.95
C LYS A 236 -18.34 -4.09 35.64
N LYS A 237 -19.14 -3.34 34.90
CA LYS A 237 -20.33 -2.64 35.41
C LYS A 237 -21.57 -3.52 35.48
N SER A 238 -21.59 -4.66 34.81
CA SER A 238 -22.82 -5.49 34.64
C SER A 238 -23.47 -5.92 35.94
N LEU A 239 -22.70 -6.35 36.93
CA LEU A 239 -23.26 -6.82 38.24
C LEU A 239 -23.99 -5.70 38.96
N LEU A 240 -23.42 -4.50 39.01
CA LEU A 240 -24.02 -3.33 39.62
C LEU A 240 -25.31 -2.90 38.89
N ILE A 241 -25.27 -2.92 37.57
CA ILE A 241 -26.42 -2.59 36.71
C ILE A 241 -27.54 -3.61 36.92
N ILE A 242 -27.23 -4.91 36.99
CA ILE A 242 -28.23 -5.97 37.21
C ILE A 242 -28.88 -5.82 38.58
N ASP A 243 -28.09 -5.52 39.64
CA ASP A 243 -28.61 -5.29 40.96
C ASP A 243 -29.59 -4.09 41.01
N ASP A 244 -29.22 -2.98 40.39
CA ASP A 244 -30.10 -1.80 40.29
C ASP A 244 -31.38 -2.08 39.49
N ILE A 245 -31.25 -2.81 38.35
CA ILE A 245 -32.40 -3.25 37.53
C ILE A 245 -33.34 -4.15 38.37
N ARG A 246 -32.81 -5.06 39.16
CA ARG A 246 -33.62 -5.91 40.08
C ARG A 246 -34.36 -5.09 41.15
N LYS A 247 -33.68 -4.09 41.69
CA LYS A 247 -34.32 -3.14 42.65
C LYS A 247 -35.42 -2.33 42.01
N LYS A 248 -35.21 -1.78 40.79
CA LYS A 248 -36.24 -1.07 40.03
C LYS A 248 -37.43 -1.97 39.72
N ARG A 249 -37.16 -3.21 39.25
CA ARG A 249 -38.21 -4.22 39.03
C ARG A 249 -39.04 -4.47 40.27
N SER A 250 -38.41 -4.69 41.42
CA SER A 250 -39.09 -4.98 42.68
C SER A 250 -40.04 -3.83 43.10
N LYS A 251 -39.58 -2.57 42.94
CA LYS A 251 -40.38 -1.38 43.22
C LYS A 251 -41.59 -1.28 42.29
N GLU A 252 -41.42 -1.48 40.98
CA GLU A 252 -42.49 -1.39 39.98
C GLU A 252 -43.53 -2.52 40.13
N LEU A 253 -43.10 -3.70 40.58
CA LEU A 253 -43.98 -4.85 40.82
C LEU A 253 -44.87 -4.75 42.07
N GLN A 254 -44.55 -3.87 43.05
CA GLN A 254 -45.27 -3.72 44.29
C GLN A 254 -46.75 -3.34 44.09
N ASN A 255 -47.02 -2.49 43.10
CA ASN A 255 -48.34 -1.91 42.83
C ASN A 255 -49.06 -2.56 41.66
N LEU A 256 -48.57 -3.73 41.14
CA LEU A 256 -49.13 -4.40 39.95
C LEU A 256 -49.63 -5.80 40.29
N THR A 257 -50.76 -6.19 39.67
CA THR A 257 -51.37 -7.51 39.78
C THR A 257 -51.70 -8.10 38.39
N GLY A 258 -51.94 -9.41 38.32
CA GLY A 258 -52.39 -10.09 37.12
C GLY A 258 -51.41 -9.99 35.95
N GLU A 259 -51.94 -9.84 34.72
CA GLU A 259 -51.16 -9.81 33.50
C GLU A 259 -50.13 -8.66 33.44
N ASN A 260 -50.44 -7.50 34.03
CA ASN A 260 -49.52 -6.36 34.02
C ASN A 260 -48.27 -6.66 34.82
N ARG A 261 -48.39 -7.39 35.92
CA ARG A 261 -47.26 -7.86 36.71
C ARG A 261 -46.34 -8.78 35.94
N ILE A 262 -46.90 -9.72 35.19
CA ILE A 262 -46.16 -10.67 34.34
C ILE A 262 -45.44 -9.89 33.22
N LYS A 263 -46.09 -8.98 32.54
CA LYS A 263 -45.47 -8.15 31.47
C LYS A 263 -44.28 -7.34 31.95
N VAL A 264 -44.41 -6.74 33.13
CA VAL A 264 -43.30 -5.95 33.73
C VAL A 264 -42.14 -6.88 34.15
N PHE A 265 -42.43 -8.00 34.78
CA PHE A 265 -41.42 -9.00 35.16
C PHE A 265 -40.65 -9.48 33.92
N ASP A 266 -41.31 -9.89 32.85
CA ASP A 266 -40.71 -10.36 31.61
C ASP A 266 -39.87 -9.28 30.90
N LYS A 267 -40.30 -8.02 30.94
CA LYS A 267 -39.55 -6.87 30.41
C LYS A 267 -38.20 -6.77 31.11
N TYR A 268 -38.16 -6.79 32.41
CA TYR A 268 -36.92 -6.68 33.19
C TYR A 268 -36.03 -7.93 33.05
N GLU A 269 -36.60 -9.14 33.03
CA GLU A 269 -35.85 -10.37 32.81
C GLU A 269 -35.18 -10.42 31.41
N LYS A 270 -35.83 -9.92 30.36
CA LYS A 270 -35.23 -9.79 29.04
C LYS A 270 -34.01 -8.87 29.05
N ILE A 271 -34.09 -7.75 29.77
CA ILE A 271 -32.97 -6.81 29.90
C ILE A 271 -31.79 -7.43 30.65
N ILE A 272 -32.06 -8.11 31.80
CA ILE A 272 -31.04 -8.80 32.60
C ILE A 272 -30.39 -9.91 31.76
N LYS A 273 -31.16 -10.77 31.10
CA LYS A 273 -30.64 -11.84 30.25
C LYS A 273 -29.77 -11.32 29.10
N LEU A 274 -30.14 -10.18 28.48
CA LEU A 274 -29.32 -9.55 27.45
C LEU A 274 -27.97 -9.11 28.02
N LEU A 275 -27.96 -8.49 29.19
CA LEU A 275 -26.72 -8.04 29.85
C LEU A 275 -25.87 -9.19 30.38
N GLU A 276 -26.47 -10.32 30.77
CA GLU A 276 -25.71 -11.49 31.25
C GLU A 276 -25.08 -12.30 30.12
N LYS A 277 -25.74 -12.38 28.96
CA LYS A 277 -25.40 -13.34 27.90
C LYS A 277 -24.76 -12.74 26.66
N ASP A 278 -25.01 -11.46 26.34
CA ASP A 278 -24.66 -10.96 24.99
C ASP A 278 -24.06 -9.54 24.96
N TYR A 279 -22.95 -9.36 25.71
CA TYR A 279 -22.21 -8.11 25.70
C TYR A 279 -21.79 -7.66 24.28
N LYS A 280 -21.41 -8.63 23.40
CA LYS A 280 -21.01 -8.33 22.03
C LYS A 280 -22.14 -7.69 21.22
N LYS A 281 -23.36 -8.15 21.39
CA LYS A 281 -24.53 -7.61 20.70
C LYS A 281 -24.82 -6.18 21.12
N ILE A 282 -24.69 -5.89 22.41
CA ILE A 282 -24.88 -4.55 22.96
C ILE A 282 -23.85 -3.58 22.38
N VAL A 283 -22.57 -3.94 22.45
CA VAL A 283 -21.47 -3.10 21.91
C VAL A 283 -21.58 -2.94 20.39
N LYS A 284 -21.93 -4.02 19.67
CA LYS A 284 -22.11 -3.96 18.22
C LYS A 284 -23.23 -3.02 17.80
N GLN A 285 -24.30 -2.89 18.58
CA GLN A 285 -25.37 -1.92 18.30
C GLN A 285 -24.86 -0.48 18.35
N TYR A 286 -24.00 -0.14 19.30
CA TYR A 286 -23.33 1.17 19.36
C TYR A 286 -22.40 1.38 18.17
N LEU A 287 -21.53 0.41 17.87
CA LEU A 287 -20.54 0.51 16.80
C LEU A 287 -21.18 0.46 15.38
N ASN A 288 -22.41 -0.03 15.24
CA ASN A 288 -23.13 0.00 13.95
C ASN A 288 -23.45 1.42 13.45
N GLN A 289 -23.27 2.44 14.25
CA GLN A 289 -23.36 3.85 13.84
C GLN A 289 -22.18 4.29 12.99
N ILE A 290 -21.05 3.54 13.02
CA ILE A 290 -19.87 3.82 12.21
C ILE A 290 -20.20 3.56 10.73
N SER A 291 -19.72 4.45 9.88
CA SER A 291 -19.91 4.36 8.42
C SER A 291 -19.39 3.03 7.86
N LYS A 292 -20.18 2.41 6.97
CA LYS A 292 -19.84 1.13 6.31
C LYS A 292 -19.35 1.31 4.87
N LYS A 293 -18.85 2.49 4.53
CA LYS A 293 -18.31 2.78 3.20
C LYS A 293 -17.04 1.98 2.93
N ASP A 294 -16.84 1.59 1.66
CA ASP A 294 -15.57 1.04 1.19
C ASP A 294 -14.59 2.16 0.77
N CYS A 295 -13.35 1.82 0.43
CA CYS A 295 -12.33 2.80 0.06
C CYS A 295 -12.67 3.60 -1.20
N ILE A 296 -13.45 3.01 -2.13
CA ILE A 296 -13.88 3.67 -3.37
C ILE A 296 -14.96 4.71 -3.06
N GLN A 297 -15.89 4.38 -2.15
CA GLN A 297 -16.91 5.32 -1.68
C GLN A 297 -16.28 6.50 -0.94
N TYR A 298 -15.26 6.27 -0.10
CA TYR A 298 -14.48 7.34 0.51
C TYR A 298 -13.73 8.17 -0.52
N TYR A 299 -13.12 7.54 -1.54
CA TYR A 299 -12.47 8.28 -2.61
C TYR A 299 -13.46 9.12 -3.43
N LYS A 300 -14.66 8.60 -3.71
CA LYS A 300 -15.72 9.36 -4.36
C LYS A 300 -16.15 10.56 -3.53
N GLU A 301 -16.35 10.42 -2.23
CA GLU A 301 -16.64 11.55 -1.34
C GLU A 301 -15.51 12.56 -1.30
N PHE A 302 -14.26 12.12 -1.31
CA PHE A 302 -13.11 13.00 -1.41
C PHE A 302 -13.17 13.86 -2.68
N ILE A 303 -13.39 13.23 -3.82
CA ILE A 303 -13.45 13.94 -5.12
C ILE A 303 -14.68 14.87 -5.17
N ASP A 304 -15.86 14.39 -4.86
CA ASP A 304 -17.12 15.12 -5.07
C ASP A 304 -17.38 16.17 -3.98
N GLY A 305 -17.03 15.85 -2.73
CA GLY A 305 -17.40 16.66 -1.57
C GLY A 305 -16.27 17.46 -0.93
N TYR A 306 -15.06 16.90 -0.85
CA TYR A 306 -13.95 17.53 -0.13
C TYR A 306 -13.05 18.38 -1.03
N LEU A 307 -12.76 17.91 -2.24
CA LEU A 307 -11.84 18.58 -3.14
C LEU A 307 -12.38 19.93 -3.60
N GLN A 308 -11.59 20.98 -3.39
CA GLN A 308 -11.97 22.38 -3.75
C GLN A 308 -11.70 22.66 -5.23
N ASN A 309 -12.53 23.50 -5.85
CA ASN A 309 -12.35 24.01 -7.21
C ASN A 309 -11.41 25.23 -7.18
N SER A 310 -10.13 25.03 -6.86
CA SER A 310 -9.18 26.13 -6.66
C SER A 310 -8.68 26.75 -7.96
N ASP A 311 -8.58 25.97 -9.03
CA ASP A 311 -8.08 26.38 -10.33
C ASP A 311 -8.63 25.46 -11.44
N GLU A 312 -8.29 25.76 -12.69
CA GLU A 312 -8.78 25.05 -13.87
C GLU A 312 -8.39 23.56 -13.85
N VAL A 313 -7.20 23.22 -13.36
CA VAL A 313 -6.73 21.84 -13.27
C VAL A 313 -7.56 21.06 -12.25
N MET A 314 -7.87 21.67 -11.09
CA MET A 314 -8.70 21.05 -10.05
C MET A 314 -10.15 20.87 -10.50
N ILE A 315 -10.70 21.84 -11.23
CA ILE A 315 -12.04 21.73 -11.83
C ILE A 315 -12.08 20.57 -12.82
N TYR A 316 -11.07 20.49 -13.71
CA TYR A 316 -10.96 19.39 -14.67
C TYR A 316 -10.80 18.04 -13.98
N LEU A 317 -9.87 17.92 -13.02
CA LEU A 317 -9.63 16.74 -12.22
C LEU A 317 -10.91 16.22 -11.57
N LYS A 318 -11.61 17.09 -10.85
CA LYS A 318 -12.86 16.74 -10.17
C LYS A 318 -13.90 16.22 -11.15
N LYS A 319 -14.15 16.97 -12.23
CA LYS A 319 -15.14 16.60 -13.26
C LYS A 319 -14.78 15.27 -13.95
N ASN A 320 -13.53 15.11 -14.37
CA ASN A 320 -13.05 13.93 -15.08
C ASN A 320 -13.13 12.69 -14.19
N THR A 321 -12.62 12.79 -12.95
CA THR A 321 -12.62 11.67 -12.00
C THR A 321 -14.05 11.29 -11.58
N SER A 322 -14.93 12.27 -11.30
CA SER A 322 -16.34 11.98 -10.97
C SER A 322 -17.05 11.26 -12.12
N ASN A 323 -16.83 11.69 -13.37
CA ASN A 323 -17.40 11.04 -14.54
C ASN A 323 -16.93 9.58 -14.69
N ASN A 324 -15.63 9.32 -14.45
CA ASN A 324 -15.08 7.97 -14.51
C ASN A 324 -15.67 7.09 -13.40
N LEU A 325 -15.74 7.60 -12.18
CA LEU A 325 -16.31 6.89 -11.04
C LEU A 325 -17.80 6.56 -11.22
N GLN A 326 -18.59 7.42 -11.92
CA GLN A 326 -19.97 7.11 -12.28
C GLN A 326 -20.09 5.94 -13.26
N LYS A 327 -19.08 5.75 -14.13
CA LYS A 327 -18.98 4.61 -15.05
C LYS A 327 -18.34 3.37 -14.41
N ASN A 328 -18.04 3.42 -13.11
CA ASN A 328 -17.22 2.43 -12.40
C ASN A 328 -15.82 2.25 -13.00
N GLU A 329 -15.26 3.30 -13.54
CA GLU A 329 -13.90 3.37 -14.09
C GLU A 329 -13.03 4.29 -13.23
N ILE A 330 -11.73 4.04 -13.25
CA ILE A 330 -10.71 4.88 -12.61
C ILE A 330 -9.54 5.07 -13.58
N SER A 331 -8.79 6.14 -13.42
CA SER A 331 -7.49 6.27 -14.10
C SER A 331 -6.39 5.55 -13.32
N PHE A 332 -5.26 5.26 -13.96
CA PHE A 332 -4.10 4.68 -13.31
C PHE A 332 -3.62 5.53 -12.11
N GLU A 333 -3.70 6.86 -12.26
CA GLU A 333 -3.30 7.82 -11.25
C GLU A 333 -4.21 7.82 -10.01
N ASP A 334 -5.42 7.24 -10.12
CA ASP A 334 -6.36 7.10 -8.99
C ASP A 334 -6.00 5.91 -8.08
N LEU A 335 -5.16 4.97 -8.55
CA LEU A 335 -4.80 3.78 -7.77
C LEU A 335 -4.09 4.12 -6.47
N ALA A 336 -3.09 5.01 -6.50
CA ALA A 336 -2.33 5.37 -5.31
C ALA A 336 -3.21 6.01 -4.21
N PRO A 337 -4.05 7.02 -4.46
CA PRO A 337 -4.93 7.58 -3.43
C PRO A 337 -5.97 6.57 -2.93
N ILE A 338 -6.52 5.70 -3.78
CA ILE A 338 -7.46 4.65 -3.33
C ILE A 338 -6.75 3.62 -2.44
N MET A 339 -5.56 3.15 -2.85
CA MET A 339 -4.73 2.26 -2.01
C MET A 339 -4.39 2.91 -0.67
N TYR A 340 -4.10 4.20 -0.67
CA TYR A 340 -3.77 4.94 0.54
C TYR A 340 -4.94 5.03 1.51
N ILE A 341 -6.14 5.34 1.01
CA ILE A 341 -7.38 5.33 1.78
C ILE A 341 -7.65 3.92 2.33
N GLN A 342 -7.49 2.88 1.49
CA GLN A 342 -7.61 1.49 1.91
C GLN A 342 -6.65 1.17 3.06
N TYR A 343 -5.37 1.53 2.91
CA TYR A 343 -4.33 1.27 3.90
C TYR A 343 -4.63 1.96 5.24
N LYS A 344 -5.00 3.24 5.22
CA LYS A 344 -5.24 4.04 6.42
C LYS A 344 -6.52 3.64 7.17
N ILE A 345 -7.60 3.36 6.46
CA ILE A 345 -8.89 3.05 7.08
C ILE A 345 -9.01 1.56 7.39
N PHE A 346 -8.69 0.69 6.44
CA PHE A 346 -8.99 -0.74 6.52
C PHE A 346 -7.76 -1.63 6.74
N GLY A 347 -6.56 -1.08 6.53
CA GLY A 347 -5.34 -1.85 6.52
C GLY A 347 -5.19 -2.69 5.25
N ILE A 348 -4.22 -3.59 5.27
CA ILE A 348 -3.91 -4.51 4.17
C ILE A 348 -3.96 -5.97 4.61
N LYS A 349 -4.22 -6.86 3.67
CA LYS A 349 -4.18 -8.30 3.91
C LYS A 349 -2.75 -8.78 4.12
N GLU A 350 -2.58 -9.88 4.86
CA GLU A 350 -1.27 -10.48 5.15
C GLU A 350 -0.47 -10.77 3.88
N LYS A 351 -1.13 -11.26 2.82
CA LYS A 351 -0.49 -11.54 1.52
C LYS A 351 0.13 -10.32 0.82
N CYS A 352 -0.19 -9.11 1.28
CA CYS A 352 0.37 -7.86 0.75
C CYS A 352 1.55 -7.34 1.60
N LYS A 353 1.93 -8.04 2.66
CA LYS A 353 3.08 -7.68 3.48
C LYS A 353 4.36 -8.08 2.77
N ILE A 354 5.08 -7.09 2.31
CA ILE A 354 6.33 -7.21 1.56
C ILE A 354 7.43 -6.50 2.36
N LYS A 355 8.63 -7.03 2.37
CA LYS A 355 9.80 -6.45 3.05
C LYS A 355 10.77 -5.77 2.10
N HIS A 356 10.83 -6.21 0.86
CA HIS A 356 11.66 -5.60 -0.18
C HIS A 356 10.91 -5.54 -1.51
N VAL A 357 10.96 -4.40 -2.18
CA VAL A 357 10.39 -4.26 -3.53
C VAL A 357 11.46 -3.82 -4.52
N VAL A 358 11.42 -4.44 -5.68
CA VAL A 358 12.14 -3.99 -6.87
C VAL A 358 11.13 -3.40 -7.84
N VAL A 359 11.34 -2.15 -8.24
CA VAL A 359 10.49 -1.45 -9.21
C VAL A 359 11.31 -1.23 -10.47
N ASP A 360 10.90 -1.85 -11.56
CA ASP A 360 11.51 -1.64 -12.88
C ASP A 360 10.71 -0.61 -13.69
N GLU A 361 11.36 0.06 -14.63
CA GLU A 361 10.84 1.20 -15.39
C GLU A 361 10.21 2.27 -14.45
N ALA A 362 10.90 2.54 -13.37
CA ALA A 362 10.43 3.34 -12.26
C ALA A 362 10.10 4.80 -12.63
N GLN A 363 10.65 5.31 -13.73
CA GLN A 363 10.38 6.66 -14.24
C GLN A 363 8.91 6.84 -14.67
N ASP A 364 8.18 5.76 -14.94
CA ASP A 364 6.77 5.81 -15.36
C ASP A 364 5.79 5.90 -14.18
N TYR A 365 6.28 5.84 -12.94
CA TYR A 365 5.49 5.98 -11.71
C TYR A 365 5.70 7.34 -11.07
N GLY A 366 4.68 7.86 -10.38
CA GLY A 366 4.76 9.13 -9.68
C GLY A 366 5.19 9.00 -8.21
N GLU A 367 5.44 10.13 -7.56
CA GLU A 367 5.87 10.19 -6.16
C GLU A 367 4.84 9.49 -5.23
N PHE A 368 3.55 9.67 -5.45
CA PHE A 368 2.52 9.09 -4.58
C PHE A 368 2.49 7.55 -4.64
N GLN A 369 2.79 6.94 -5.82
CA GLN A 369 2.91 5.49 -5.93
C GLN A 369 4.09 4.96 -5.08
N PHE A 370 5.21 5.65 -5.06
CA PHE A 370 6.34 5.26 -4.22
C PHE A 370 6.08 5.49 -2.73
N ASP A 371 5.40 6.59 -2.37
CA ASP A 371 5.04 6.83 -0.96
C ASP A 371 4.13 5.72 -0.41
N ILE A 372 3.10 5.30 -1.17
CA ILE A 372 2.23 4.21 -0.71
C ILE A 372 2.98 2.86 -0.64
N LEU A 373 3.87 2.56 -1.59
CA LEU A 373 4.72 1.37 -1.51
C LEU A 373 5.57 1.40 -0.23
N LYS A 374 6.24 2.52 0.06
CA LYS A 374 7.06 2.70 1.28
C LYS A 374 6.24 2.50 2.56
N GLN A 375 5.02 3.01 2.62
CA GLN A 375 4.14 2.84 3.78
C GLN A 375 3.68 1.38 3.94
N ILE A 376 3.37 0.69 2.86
CA ILE A 376 2.98 -0.74 2.89
C ILE A 376 4.16 -1.61 3.32
N LEU A 377 5.35 -1.34 2.81
CA LEU A 377 6.59 -2.02 3.23
C LEU A 377 6.92 -1.76 4.70
N ASN A 378 6.46 -0.65 5.25
CA ASN A 378 6.89 -0.12 6.55
C ASN A 378 8.43 -0.05 6.68
N SER A 379 9.10 0.19 5.56
CA SER A 379 10.56 0.28 5.47
C SER A 379 10.98 1.08 4.23
N ASN A 380 12.26 1.42 4.17
CA ASN A 380 12.87 2.05 3.00
C ASN A 380 13.60 1.03 2.10
N SER A 381 13.32 -0.26 2.25
CA SER A 381 13.98 -1.34 1.53
C SER A 381 13.42 -1.45 0.11
N MET A 382 13.99 -0.66 -0.80
CA MET A 382 13.56 -0.59 -2.20
C MET A 382 14.77 -0.61 -3.14
N THR A 383 14.62 -1.29 -4.28
CA THR A 383 15.50 -1.17 -5.45
C THR A 383 14.70 -0.59 -6.59
N ILE A 384 15.07 0.60 -7.03
CA ILE A 384 14.33 1.42 -8.00
C ILE A 384 15.21 1.57 -9.24
N LEU A 385 14.78 1.00 -10.36
CA LEU A 385 15.52 1.01 -11.61
C LEU A 385 14.72 1.77 -12.67
N GLY A 386 15.38 2.66 -13.39
CA GLY A 386 14.71 3.41 -14.43
C GLY A 386 15.65 4.22 -15.29
N ASP A 387 15.08 4.82 -16.32
CA ASP A 387 15.75 5.79 -17.18
C ASP A 387 14.80 6.97 -17.44
N ILE A 388 15.08 8.11 -16.82
CA ILE A 388 14.23 9.30 -16.98
C ILE A 388 14.11 9.71 -18.47
N ALA A 389 15.14 9.50 -19.26
CA ALA A 389 15.13 9.85 -20.68
C ALA A 389 14.21 8.94 -21.53
N GLN A 390 13.81 7.78 -21.00
CA GLN A 390 12.95 6.80 -21.69
C GLN A 390 11.53 6.75 -21.14
N GLY A 391 11.12 7.70 -20.29
CA GLY A 391 9.78 7.71 -19.70
C GLY A 391 8.68 7.78 -20.75
N VAL A 392 7.95 6.68 -20.92
CA VAL A 392 6.80 6.60 -21.82
C VAL A 392 5.63 7.39 -21.23
N HIS A 393 5.43 7.26 -19.91
CA HIS A 393 4.39 7.95 -19.19
C HIS A 393 4.90 9.22 -18.48
N TYR A 394 5.73 10.03 -19.17
CA TYR A 394 6.33 11.26 -18.64
C TYR A 394 5.30 12.25 -18.06
N TYR A 395 4.05 12.15 -18.50
CA TYR A 395 2.94 13.00 -18.03
C TYR A 395 2.47 12.70 -16.61
N ARG A 396 2.98 11.64 -15.96
CA ARG A 396 2.67 11.27 -14.58
C ARG A 396 3.90 10.84 -13.78
N GLY A 397 5.01 10.51 -14.46
CA GLY A 397 6.19 9.89 -13.91
C GLY A 397 7.16 10.86 -13.23
N ILE A 398 8.27 10.28 -12.74
CA ILE A 398 9.37 11.01 -12.11
C ILE A 398 10.16 11.76 -13.17
N GLU A 399 10.34 13.07 -12.99
CA GLU A 399 11.11 13.92 -13.91
C GLU A 399 12.58 14.07 -13.49
N ASN A 400 12.91 13.87 -12.22
CA ASN A 400 14.26 14.09 -11.70
C ASN A 400 14.51 13.24 -10.45
N TRP A 401 15.51 12.38 -10.48
CA TRP A 401 15.87 11.49 -9.37
C TRP A 401 16.28 12.25 -8.12
N LYS A 402 17.04 13.33 -8.25
CA LYS A 402 17.48 14.11 -7.08
C LYS A 402 16.29 14.69 -6.34
N LYS A 403 15.37 15.33 -7.06
CA LYS A 403 14.13 15.87 -6.47
C LYS A 403 13.30 14.75 -5.83
N PHE A 404 13.18 13.61 -6.49
CA PHE A 404 12.47 12.44 -5.97
C PHE A 404 13.11 11.94 -4.65
N ILE A 405 14.44 11.82 -4.59
CA ILE A 405 15.17 11.42 -3.38
C ILE A 405 14.92 12.42 -2.25
N ASP A 406 15.00 13.72 -2.54
CA ASP A 406 14.82 14.78 -1.55
C ASP A 406 13.38 14.80 -0.98
N VAL A 407 12.41 14.37 -1.76
CA VAL A 407 11.00 14.30 -1.36
C VAL A 407 10.69 12.99 -0.63
N GLU A 408 10.99 11.85 -1.24
CA GLU A 408 10.55 10.54 -0.75
C GLU A 408 11.47 9.93 0.31
N PHE A 409 12.75 10.22 0.24
CA PHE A 409 13.77 9.63 1.11
C PHE A 409 14.52 10.68 1.93
N LYS A 410 13.88 11.80 2.23
CA LYS A 410 14.43 12.85 3.09
C LYS A 410 14.91 12.24 4.41
N ASN A 411 16.17 12.52 4.78
CA ASN A 411 16.83 11.98 5.97
C ASN A 411 17.12 10.47 5.95
N VAL A 412 16.98 9.82 4.81
CA VAL A 412 17.32 8.40 4.62
C VAL A 412 18.58 8.33 3.74
N LYS A 413 19.58 7.55 4.19
CA LYS A 413 20.77 7.30 3.36
C LYS A 413 20.38 6.52 2.12
N THR A 414 20.23 7.22 0.99
CA THR A 414 19.88 6.64 -0.31
C THR A 414 21.15 6.41 -1.13
N VAL A 415 21.23 5.27 -1.78
CA VAL A 415 22.28 4.96 -2.75
C VAL A 415 21.77 5.31 -4.13
N TYR A 416 22.42 6.25 -4.80
CA TYR A 416 22.16 6.59 -6.19
C TYR A 416 23.33 6.21 -7.07
N THR A 417 23.10 5.52 -8.16
CA THR A 417 24.15 5.12 -9.09
C THR A 417 23.67 5.17 -10.53
N THR A 418 24.61 5.29 -11.47
CA THR A 418 24.33 5.33 -12.91
C THR A 418 25.03 4.17 -13.61
N LEU A 419 24.33 3.60 -14.59
CA LEU A 419 24.88 2.61 -15.51
C LEU A 419 25.02 3.27 -16.89
N ASN A 420 26.26 3.60 -17.26
CA ASN A 420 26.54 4.35 -18.47
C ASN A 420 26.99 3.47 -19.66
N LYS A 421 27.26 2.18 -19.40
CA LYS A 421 27.69 1.24 -20.46
C LYS A 421 26.50 0.45 -20.99
N THR A 422 26.40 0.37 -22.30
CA THR A 422 25.47 -0.51 -23.05
C THR A 422 26.19 -1.76 -23.50
N TYR A 423 25.48 -2.87 -23.57
CA TYR A 423 25.97 -4.15 -24.13
C TYR A 423 25.55 -4.32 -25.57
#